data_98da922da97235bc6f2235d2d886b2b2
#
_entry.id   98da922da97235bc6f2235d2d886b2b2
#
_cell.length_a   1.000
_cell.length_b   1.000
_cell.length_c   1.000
_cell.angle_alpha   90.00
_cell.angle_beta   90.00
_cell.angle_gamma   90.00
#
_symmetry.space_group_name_H-M   'P 1'
#
loop_
_entity.id
_entity.type
_entity.pdbx_description
1 polymer ?
#
loop_
_entity_poly.entity_id
_entity_poly.type
_entity_poly.pdbx_seq_one_letter_code
_entity_poly.pdbx_strand_id
1 'polypeptide(L)'
;MTETQHILPVSGMTCANCAANIERTVGKLDGVAAVNVNFASEQAAVTFDPAEVDLARIVAQIEKGGYRVPLERVTLPLLGMTCANCAATIERTLNRKLPGVVEASVNFASEQARVAYVPSLVSIDDMVAAIRKAGYDAIVSADQAERPDAEQAARNRDIRDQSRKFLVGVVFALPLFAWSMSRDFGLIGAWSQAAWVNWAFLALATPVQFYTGWDFYRGGFQSLRNGTANMDVLVAMGSSVAYFYSLALMLVPGLGHHVYFETSAVIITLIKLGKLLEARTKGRTGAAIRKLMDLRPKMATVVRDGVEREIPLAKVEVGDTVVVRPGQTVPVDGVVTEGQTSVDESMISGESIPVDKVEGDRVVGGTMNQQGVIRFTARRVGKDTALAQIIRLVQEAQGSKAPIQSLADRVAAVFVPAVIVTAFGVFGLWWAVGGEFVPAMVRMVAVLVIACPCALGLATPTAIMAGTGKGAEQGILFKTSAALETLARLDTVVLDKTGTITEGRPRVTDLKVFAADLDEDRLFALAAGVEQGSEHPLGKAIVAEARERGLELPAVEAFKAHGGAGVEGQIDGRTIR
;
A
#
# COMPACT_ATOMS: atom_id res chain seq x y z
N MET A 1 10.20 -32.59 17.52
CA MET A 1 9.13 -32.15 16.60
C MET A 1 8.13 -31.39 17.43
N THR A 2 7.99 -30.08 17.22
CA THR A 2 7.00 -29.25 17.95
C THR A 2 5.76 -29.16 17.09
N GLU A 3 4.91 -30.20 17.19
CA GLU A 3 3.60 -30.15 16.55
C GLU A 3 2.75 -29.05 17.18
N THR A 4 2.10 -28.28 16.33
CA THR A 4 1.20 -27.19 16.73
C THR A 4 -0.20 -27.49 16.18
N GLN A 5 -1.21 -27.37 17.03
CA GLN A 5 -2.59 -27.53 16.62
C GLN A 5 -3.26 -26.17 16.43
N HIS A 6 -3.92 -25.97 15.27
CA HIS A 6 -4.74 -24.80 14.99
C HIS A 6 -6.16 -25.20 14.65
N ILE A 7 -7.11 -24.43 15.17
CA ILE A 7 -8.55 -24.59 14.82
C ILE A 7 -8.89 -23.48 13.83
N LEU A 8 -9.14 -23.88 12.58
CA LEU A 8 -9.48 -22.98 11.48
C LEU A 8 -10.98 -22.98 11.25
N PRO A 9 -11.63 -21.81 11.19
CA PRO A 9 -12.99 -21.72 10.69
C PRO A 9 -13.01 -22.04 9.20
N VAL A 10 -13.92 -22.90 8.75
CA VAL A 10 -14.05 -23.31 7.34
C VAL A 10 -15.49 -23.16 6.89
N SER A 11 -15.74 -22.29 5.93
CA SER A 11 -17.06 -22.07 5.36
C SER A 11 -17.23 -22.74 3.98
N GLY A 12 -18.48 -22.97 3.58
CA GLY A 12 -18.83 -23.60 2.30
C GLY A 12 -18.99 -25.12 2.37
N MET A 13 -18.91 -25.73 3.54
CA MET A 13 -19.26 -27.13 3.73
C MET A 13 -20.80 -27.30 3.74
N THR A 14 -21.31 -28.21 2.93
CA THR A 14 -22.76 -28.49 2.83
C THR A 14 -23.16 -29.85 3.38
N CYS A 15 -22.19 -30.73 3.66
CA CYS A 15 -22.43 -32.09 4.17
C CYS A 15 -21.18 -32.69 4.80
N ALA A 16 -21.32 -33.79 5.52
CA ALA A 16 -20.22 -34.51 6.16
C ALA A 16 -19.14 -34.99 5.16
N ASN A 17 -19.50 -35.26 3.90
CA ASN A 17 -18.54 -35.63 2.87
C ASN A 17 -17.58 -34.46 2.53
N CYS A 18 -18.02 -33.20 2.70
CA CYS A 18 -17.17 -32.04 2.56
C CYS A 18 -16.07 -32.04 3.64
N ALA A 19 -16.43 -32.32 4.89
CA ALA A 19 -15.47 -32.45 5.99
C ALA A 19 -14.46 -33.56 5.73
N ALA A 20 -14.91 -34.76 5.34
CA ALA A 20 -14.02 -35.86 4.97
C ALA A 20 -13.10 -35.55 3.77
N ASN A 21 -13.55 -34.72 2.82
CA ASN A 21 -12.72 -34.27 1.71
C ASN A 21 -11.60 -33.32 2.16
N ILE A 22 -11.90 -32.39 3.08
CA ILE A 22 -10.90 -31.49 3.67
C ILE A 22 -9.87 -32.33 4.45
N GLU A 23 -10.30 -33.24 5.32
CA GLU A 23 -9.42 -34.12 6.08
C GLU A 23 -8.46 -34.90 5.15
N ARG A 24 -9.00 -35.49 4.08
CA ARG A 24 -8.23 -36.26 3.12
C ARG A 24 -7.25 -35.40 2.32
N THR A 25 -7.62 -34.19 1.94
CA THR A 25 -6.79 -33.34 1.07
C THR A 25 -5.72 -32.58 1.84
N VAL A 26 -6.05 -32.10 3.03
CA VAL A 26 -5.10 -31.41 3.93
C VAL A 26 -4.16 -32.43 4.59
N GLY A 27 -4.67 -33.60 4.99
CA GLY A 27 -3.86 -34.68 5.56
C GLY A 27 -2.83 -35.30 4.61
N LYS A 28 -2.87 -34.98 3.30
CA LYS A 28 -1.84 -35.36 2.33
C LYS A 28 -0.66 -34.41 2.24
N LEU A 29 -0.72 -33.26 2.92
CA LEU A 29 0.39 -32.33 2.94
C LEU A 29 1.49 -32.86 3.84
N ASP A 30 2.73 -32.86 3.33
CA ASP A 30 3.90 -33.18 4.13
C ASP A 30 4.00 -32.19 5.29
N GLY A 31 4.25 -32.70 6.49
CA GLY A 31 4.29 -31.89 7.72
C GLY A 31 2.94 -31.77 8.45
N VAL A 32 1.83 -32.32 7.92
CA VAL A 32 0.55 -32.39 8.62
C VAL A 32 0.43 -33.76 9.32
N ALA A 33 0.32 -33.75 10.65
CA ALA A 33 0.22 -34.96 11.47
C ALA A 33 -1.23 -35.47 11.62
N ALA A 34 -2.20 -34.56 11.79
CA ALA A 34 -3.61 -34.91 11.92
C ALA A 34 -4.52 -33.78 11.45
N VAL A 35 -5.67 -34.15 10.89
CA VAL A 35 -6.75 -33.22 10.53
C VAL A 35 -8.07 -33.79 11.00
N ASN A 36 -8.84 -33.01 11.73
CA ASN A 36 -10.18 -33.38 12.19
C ASN A 36 -11.12 -32.21 11.88
N VAL A 37 -12.14 -32.47 11.06
CA VAL A 37 -13.09 -31.46 10.62
C VAL A 37 -14.47 -31.71 11.20
N ASN A 38 -14.95 -30.74 11.95
CA ASN A 38 -16.30 -30.78 12.48
C ASN A 38 -17.22 -29.95 11.57
N PHE A 39 -18.08 -30.66 10.84
CA PHE A 39 -19.04 -30.04 9.94
C PHE A 39 -20.07 -29.17 10.68
N ALA A 40 -20.52 -29.58 11.88
CA ALA A 40 -21.55 -28.86 12.62
C ALA A 40 -21.07 -27.54 13.23
N SER A 41 -19.79 -27.46 13.62
CA SER A 41 -19.17 -26.23 14.12
C SER A 41 -18.44 -25.46 13.04
N GLU A 42 -18.39 -25.96 11.80
CA GLU A 42 -17.65 -25.36 10.68
C GLU A 42 -16.16 -25.10 11.01
N GLN A 43 -15.51 -26.05 11.69
CA GLN A 43 -14.14 -25.94 12.15
C GLN A 43 -13.29 -27.12 11.70
N ALA A 44 -12.04 -26.82 11.31
CA ALA A 44 -11.00 -27.80 11.02
C ALA A 44 -9.87 -27.66 12.04
N ALA A 45 -9.68 -28.67 12.88
CA ALA A 45 -8.52 -28.78 13.76
C ALA A 45 -7.38 -29.46 13.00
N VAL A 46 -6.31 -28.74 12.75
CA VAL A 46 -5.14 -29.22 12.00
C VAL A 46 -3.92 -29.23 12.92
N THR A 47 -3.30 -30.40 13.07
CA THR A 47 -2.04 -30.57 13.80
C THR A 47 -0.93 -30.74 12.78
N PHE A 48 0.09 -29.88 12.84
CA PHE A 48 1.17 -29.85 11.84
C PHE A 48 2.49 -29.38 12.44
N ASP A 49 3.60 -29.67 11.76
CA ASP A 49 4.92 -29.14 12.09
C ASP A 49 5.16 -27.82 11.32
N PRO A 50 5.27 -26.68 12.01
CA PRO A 50 5.52 -25.38 11.37
C PRO A 50 6.86 -25.27 10.65
N ALA A 51 7.79 -26.20 10.86
CA ALA A 51 9.06 -26.26 10.16
C ALA A 51 8.94 -26.85 8.74
N GLU A 52 7.93 -27.70 8.51
CA GLU A 52 7.69 -28.41 7.24
C GLU A 52 6.56 -27.79 6.41
N VAL A 53 5.48 -27.36 7.06
CA VAL A 53 4.32 -26.74 6.40
C VAL A 53 3.87 -25.49 7.13
N ASP A 54 3.58 -24.44 6.40
CA ASP A 54 3.04 -23.19 6.92
C ASP A 54 1.51 -23.14 6.84
N LEU A 55 0.91 -22.24 7.62
CA LEU A 55 -0.53 -22.04 7.65
C LEU A 55 -1.10 -21.60 6.30
N ALA A 56 -0.32 -20.83 5.51
CA ALA A 56 -0.73 -20.36 4.19
C ALA A 56 -0.97 -21.54 3.23
N ARG A 57 -0.11 -22.55 3.28
CA ARG A 57 -0.23 -23.75 2.44
C ARG A 57 -1.42 -24.61 2.84
N ILE A 58 -1.71 -24.71 4.14
CA ILE A 58 -2.90 -25.41 4.66
C ILE A 58 -4.18 -24.69 4.20
N VAL A 59 -4.25 -23.36 4.36
CA VAL A 59 -5.38 -22.55 3.90
C VAL A 59 -5.56 -22.67 2.38
N ALA A 60 -4.50 -22.54 1.60
CA ALA A 60 -4.55 -22.68 0.14
C ALA A 60 -5.06 -24.07 -0.29
N GLN A 61 -4.71 -25.15 0.45
CA GLN A 61 -5.20 -26.49 0.15
C GLN A 61 -6.70 -26.66 0.46
N ILE A 62 -7.19 -26.04 1.53
CA ILE A 62 -8.63 -25.98 1.84
C ILE A 62 -9.38 -25.23 0.74
N GLU A 63 -8.86 -24.08 0.30
CA GLU A 63 -9.48 -23.26 -0.76
C GLU A 63 -9.46 -23.96 -2.13
N LYS A 64 -8.39 -24.69 -2.45
CA LYS A 64 -8.30 -25.51 -3.66
C LYS A 64 -9.35 -26.62 -3.68
N GLY A 65 -9.78 -27.07 -2.49
CA GLY A 65 -10.90 -28.01 -2.31
C GLY A 65 -12.28 -27.40 -2.56
N GLY A 66 -12.38 -26.08 -2.81
CA GLY A 66 -13.63 -25.35 -3.02
C GLY A 66 -14.27 -24.79 -1.73
N TYR A 67 -13.57 -24.85 -0.61
CA TYR A 67 -13.99 -24.30 0.68
C TYR A 67 -13.30 -22.96 0.94
N ARG A 68 -13.70 -22.22 1.98
CA ARG A 68 -13.12 -20.93 2.33
C ARG A 68 -12.72 -20.90 3.81
N VAL A 69 -11.54 -20.37 4.07
CA VAL A 69 -11.13 -19.95 5.42
C VAL A 69 -11.34 -18.45 5.51
N PRO A 70 -12.19 -17.95 6.43
CA PRO A 70 -12.38 -16.52 6.62
C PRO A 70 -11.09 -15.87 7.06
N LEU A 71 -10.48 -15.11 6.15
CA LEU A 71 -9.27 -14.32 6.41
C LEU A 71 -9.63 -12.85 6.49
N GLU A 72 -9.10 -12.17 7.49
CA GLU A 72 -9.08 -10.72 7.52
C GLU A 72 -7.76 -10.18 7.00
N ARG A 73 -7.82 -9.00 6.40
CA ARG A 73 -6.63 -8.27 5.94
C ARG A 73 -6.56 -6.94 6.64
N VAL A 74 -5.41 -6.68 7.25
CA VAL A 74 -5.13 -5.41 7.91
C VAL A 74 -3.85 -4.79 7.34
N THR A 75 -3.85 -3.48 7.21
CA THR A 75 -2.65 -2.71 6.90
C THR A 75 -2.27 -1.92 8.14
N LEU A 76 -1.06 -2.18 8.66
CA LEU A 76 -0.51 -1.55 9.86
C LEU A 76 0.60 -0.58 9.44
N PRO A 77 0.45 0.74 9.67
CA PRO A 77 1.55 1.68 9.52
C PRO A 77 2.64 1.37 10.56
N LEU A 78 3.88 1.31 10.10
CA LEU A 78 5.05 0.93 10.90
C LEU A 78 5.94 2.13 11.19
N LEU A 79 6.61 2.10 12.34
CA LEU A 79 7.53 3.13 12.78
C LEU A 79 8.89 2.51 13.15
N GLY A 80 9.97 3.28 12.93
CA GLY A 80 11.32 2.91 13.36
C GLY A 80 12.08 2.01 12.40
N MET A 81 11.57 1.78 11.17
CA MET A 81 12.35 1.09 10.15
C MET A 81 13.41 2.02 9.54
N THR A 82 14.64 1.56 9.46
CA THR A 82 15.77 2.34 8.94
C THR A 82 16.29 1.83 7.59
N CYS A 83 15.93 0.61 7.20
CA CYS A 83 16.33 0.00 5.93
C CYS A 83 15.44 -1.20 5.56
N ALA A 84 15.62 -1.74 4.35
CA ALA A 84 14.89 -2.90 3.85
C ALA A 84 15.05 -4.15 4.73
N ASN A 85 16.23 -4.34 5.38
CA ASN A 85 16.43 -5.45 6.30
C ASN A 85 15.56 -5.35 7.58
N CYS A 86 15.20 -4.14 8.00
CA CYS A 86 14.23 -3.92 9.07
C CYS A 86 12.85 -4.44 8.67
N ALA A 87 12.41 -4.11 7.45
CA ALA A 87 11.15 -4.60 6.88
C ALA A 87 11.14 -6.13 6.79
N ALA A 88 12.21 -6.75 6.29
CA ALA A 88 12.36 -8.20 6.23
C ALA A 88 12.35 -8.86 7.63
N THR A 89 12.85 -8.19 8.65
CA THR A 89 12.83 -8.68 10.04
C THR A 89 11.42 -8.67 10.61
N ILE A 90 10.65 -7.59 10.39
CA ILE A 90 9.24 -7.51 10.82
C ILE A 90 8.42 -8.57 10.08
N GLU A 91 8.58 -8.67 8.76
CA GLU A 91 7.90 -9.66 7.92
C GLU A 91 8.15 -11.09 8.40
N ARG A 92 9.41 -11.43 8.69
CA ARG A 92 9.78 -12.73 9.25
C ARG A 92 9.19 -12.96 10.64
N THR A 93 9.11 -11.92 11.47
CA THR A 93 8.51 -12.00 12.81
C THR A 93 7.03 -12.28 12.72
N LEU A 94 6.30 -11.60 11.84
CA LEU A 94 4.87 -11.80 11.64
C LEU A 94 4.57 -13.18 11.04
N ASN A 95 5.29 -13.58 9.98
CA ASN A 95 5.05 -14.85 9.28
C ASN A 95 5.47 -16.10 10.08
N ARG A 96 6.52 -16.01 10.92
CA ARG A 96 7.09 -17.20 11.57
C ARG A 96 6.82 -17.30 13.06
N LYS A 97 6.57 -16.18 13.74
CA LYS A 97 6.44 -16.17 15.21
C LYS A 97 5.02 -15.96 15.71
N LEU A 98 4.08 -15.64 14.81
CA LEU A 98 2.68 -15.43 15.18
C LEU A 98 1.79 -16.50 14.52
N PRO A 99 1.31 -17.46 15.33
CA PRO A 99 0.31 -18.39 14.88
C PRO A 99 -0.97 -17.62 14.49
N GLY A 100 -1.57 -18.00 13.36
CA GLY A 100 -2.76 -17.31 12.83
C GLY A 100 -2.49 -16.28 11.73
N VAL A 101 -1.24 -15.84 11.55
CA VAL A 101 -0.84 -15.06 10.36
C VAL A 101 -0.65 -16.02 9.19
N VAL A 102 -1.39 -15.77 8.11
CA VAL A 102 -1.30 -16.56 6.88
C VAL A 102 -0.24 -15.97 5.95
N GLU A 103 -0.25 -14.68 5.77
CA GLU A 103 0.71 -13.96 4.95
C GLU A 103 0.92 -12.55 5.50
N ALA A 104 2.16 -12.17 5.69
CA ALA A 104 2.53 -10.79 6.00
C ALA A 104 3.58 -10.30 5.02
N SER A 105 3.37 -9.13 4.44
CA SER A 105 4.29 -8.43 3.57
C SER A 105 4.55 -7.02 4.12
N VAL A 106 5.82 -6.64 4.21
CA VAL A 106 6.23 -5.34 4.73
C VAL A 106 6.91 -4.53 3.64
N ASN A 107 6.36 -3.36 3.35
CA ASN A 107 6.93 -2.42 2.41
C ASN A 107 7.67 -1.32 3.17
N PHE A 108 8.98 -1.25 2.97
CA PHE A 108 9.85 -0.29 3.65
C PHE A 108 9.57 1.16 3.24
N ALA A 109 9.22 1.41 1.98
CA ALA A 109 9.04 2.78 1.48
C ALA A 109 7.69 3.38 1.86
N SER A 110 6.61 2.58 1.85
CA SER A 110 5.30 3.01 2.35
C SER A 110 5.21 2.94 3.87
N GLU A 111 6.17 2.27 4.53
CA GLU A 111 6.20 2.04 5.98
C GLU A 111 4.95 1.32 6.48
N GLN A 112 4.49 0.32 5.72
CA GLN A 112 3.29 -0.44 6.01
C GLN A 112 3.56 -1.94 6.03
N ALA A 113 2.94 -2.63 7.00
CA ALA A 113 2.78 -4.08 6.99
C ALA A 113 1.36 -4.43 6.54
N ARG A 114 1.25 -5.25 5.51
CA ARG A 114 -0.01 -5.85 5.08
C ARG A 114 -0.04 -7.28 5.59
N VAL A 115 -1.07 -7.61 6.37
CA VAL A 115 -1.17 -8.91 7.04
C VAL A 115 -2.51 -9.53 6.72
N ALA A 116 -2.49 -10.76 6.18
CA ALA A 116 -3.66 -11.61 6.06
C ALA A 116 -3.61 -12.62 7.22
N TYR A 117 -4.67 -12.70 7.99
CA TYR A 117 -4.70 -13.49 9.23
C TYR A 117 -6.06 -14.10 9.52
N VAL A 118 -6.07 -15.09 10.38
CA VAL A 118 -7.29 -15.72 10.90
C VAL A 118 -7.67 -15.05 12.23
N PRO A 119 -8.78 -14.27 12.31
CA PRO A 119 -9.10 -13.45 13.49
C PRO A 119 -9.33 -14.26 14.79
N SER A 120 -9.71 -15.53 14.66
CA SER A 120 -9.89 -16.43 15.82
C SER A 120 -8.56 -16.91 16.43
N LEU A 121 -7.43 -16.75 15.73
CA LEU A 121 -6.12 -17.23 16.17
C LEU A 121 -5.17 -16.12 16.59
N VAL A 122 -5.29 -14.93 16.03
CA VAL A 122 -4.40 -13.80 16.31
C VAL A 122 -5.16 -12.49 16.21
N SER A 123 -4.94 -11.59 17.17
CA SER A 123 -5.49 -10.24 17.17
C SER A 123 -4.51 -9.21 16.60
N ILE A 124 -5.01 -8.02 16.27
CA ILE A 124 -4.17 -6.90 15.85
C ILE A 124 -3.18 -6.51 16.97
N ASP A 125 -3.63 -6.56 18.22
CA ASP A 125 -2.79 -6.24 19.38
C ASP A 125 -1.62 -7.22 19.54
N ASP A 126 -1.82 -8.51 19.26
CA ASP A 126 -0.76 -9.52 19.25
C ASP A 126 0.29 -9.23 18.18
N MET A 127 -0.17 -8.81 16.98
CA MET A 127 0.73 -8.41 15.89
C MET A 127 1.57 -7.19 16.28
N VAL A 128 0.94 -6.19 16.90
CA VAL A 128 1.62 -4.98 17.37
C VAL A 128 2.62 -5.31 18.49
N ALA A 129 2.23 -6.16 19.43
CA ALA A 129 3.12 -6.63 20.49
C ALA A 129 4.35 -7.36 19.93
N ALA A 130 4.17 -8.19 18.90
CA ALA A 130 5.27 -8.89 18.23
C ALA A 130 6.20 -7.91 17.48
N ILE A 131 5.64 -6.90 16.80
CA ILE A 131 6.39 -5.84 16.14
C ILE A 131 7.20 -5.04 17.18
N ARG A 132 6.60 -4.68 18.30
CA ARG A 132 7.30 -3.98 19.41
C ARG A 132 8.41 -4.82 20.02
N LYS A 133 8.18 -6.12 20.22
CA LYS A 133 9.20 -7.05 20.69
C LYS A 133 10.37 -7.19 19.73
N ALA A 134 10.12 -7.04 18.42
CA ALA A 134 11.16 -6.99 17.40
C ALA A 134 11.90 -5.63 17.35
N GLY A 135 11.48 -4.63 18.15
CA GLY A 135 12.13 -3.32 18.31
C GLY A 135 11.64 -2.23 17.39
N TYR A 136 10.49 -2.44 16.78
CA TYR A 136 9.79 -1.47 15.94
C TYR A 136 8.47 -1.08 16.60
N ASP A 137 7.71 -0.17 15.98
CA ASP A 137 6.37 0.17 16.47
C ASP A 137 5.35 0.16 15.32
N ALA A 138 4.07 0.06 15.67
CA ALA A 138 2.98 0.12 14.72
C ALA A 138 1.88 1.04 15.25
N ILE A 139 1.23 1.78 14.35
CA ILE A 139 0.12 2.67 14.67
C ILE A 139 -1.16 1.85 14.61
N VAL A 140 -1.85 1.75 15.76
CA VAL A 140 -3.20 1.20 15.86
C VAL A 140 -4.14 2.36 16.10
N SER A 141 -5.03 2.64 15.15
CA SER A 141 -6.13 3.57 15.34
C SER A 141 -7.43 2.78 15.30
N ALA A 142 -8.25 2.91 16.32
CA ALA A 142 -9.55 2.26 16.42
C ALA A 142 -10.50 2.75 15.31
N ASP A 143 -10.31 3.97 14.83
CA ASP A 143 -11.12 4.58 13.79
C ASP A 143 -10.32 4.69 12.48
N GLN A 144 -10.82 4.08 11.40
CA GLN A 144 -10.19 4.14 10.08
C GLN A 144 -10.12 5.57 9.52
N ALA A 145 -10.99 6.46 9.99
CA ALA A 145 -11.02 7.85 9.57
C ALA A 145 -9.88 8.69 10.18
N GLU A 146 -9.37 8.33 11.36
CA GLU A 146 -8.28 9.04 12.06
C GLU A 146 -6.88 8.52 11.73
N ARG A 147 -6.77 7.35 11.08
CA ARG A 147 -5.47 6.73 10.71
C ARG A 147 -4.56 7.63 9.89
N PRO A 148 -5.05 8.35 8.86
CA PRO A 148 -4.21 9.21 8.04
C PRO A 148 -3.60 10.37 8.81
N ASP A 149 -4.37 10.98 9.71
CA ASP A 149 -3.90 12.10 10.53
C ASP A 149 -2.85 11.64 11.55
N ALA A 150 -3.04 10.46 12.15
CA ALA A 150 -2.08 9.86 13.08
C ALA A 150 -0.76 9.47 12.37
N GLU A 151 -0.85 8.87 11.18
CA GLU A 151 0.32 8.53 10.37
C GLU A 151 1.10 9.78 9.95
N GLN A 152 0.39 10.82 9.50
CA GLN A 152 1.02 12.09 9.11
C GLN A 152 1.68 12.79 10.31
N ALA A 153 1.04 12.78 11.47
CA ALA A 153 1.61 13.34 12.70
C ALA A 153 2.88 12.59 13.12
N ALA A 154 2.89 11.26 13.04
CA ALA A 154 4.06 10.44 13.33
C ALA A 154 5.21 10.74 12.35
N ARG A 155 4.92 10.81 11.06
CA ARG A 155 5.89 11.11 10.00
C ARG A 155 6.48 12.52 10.13
N ASN A 156 5.65 13.51 10.47
CA ASN A 156 6.11 14.88 10.73
C ASN A 156 7.00 14.97 11.98
N ARG A 157 6.76 14.11 12.99
CA ARG A 157 7.63 14.00 14.17
C ARG A 157 8.99 13.44 13.78
N ASP A 158 9.02 12.36 12.98
CA ASP A 158 10.26 11.75 12.49
C ASP A 158 11.08 12.75 11.67
N ILE A 159 10.50 13.41 10.68
CA ILE A 159 11.19 14.45 9.87
C ILE A 159 11.77 15.55 10.78
N ARG A 160 11.04 15.97 11.80
CA ARG A 160 11.49 16.99 12.76
C ARG A 160 12.67 16.48 13.61
N ASP A 161 12.61 15.25 14.10
CA ASP A 161 13.68 14.62 14.88
C ASP A 161 14.95 14.45 14.03
N GLN A 162 14.81 13.92 12.80
CA GLN A 162 15.94 13.79 11.88
C GLN A 162 16.54 15.14 11.51
N SER A 163 15.72 16.19 11.28
CA SER A 163 16.20 17.55 11.00
C SER A 163 16.96 18.14 12.18
N ARG A 164 16.46 17.95 13.40
CA ARG A 164 17.14 18.45 14.61
C ARG A 164 18.47 17.75 14.82
N LYS A 165 18.52 16.43 14.70
CA LYS A 165 19.74 15.63 14.84
C LYS A 165 20.77 15.99 13.77
N PHE A 166 20.32 16.17 12.51
CA PHE A 166 21.18 16.64 11.43
C PHE A 166 21.75 18.03 11.70
N LEU A 167 20.92 18.97 12.14
CA LEU A 167 21.39 20.34 12.45
C LEU A 167 22.45 20.33 13.56
N VAL A 168 22.24 19.55 14.63
CA VAL A 168 23.24 19.36 15.68
C VAL A 168 24.53 18.75 15.09
N GLY A 169 24.39 17.73 14.24
CA GLY A 169 25.52 17.15 13.53
C GLY A 169 26.33 18.19 12.76
N VAL A 170 25.68 19.02 11.97
CA VAL A 170 26.35 20.07 11.18
C VAL A 170 27.02 21.11 12.07
N VAL A 171 26.35 21.60 13.12
CA VAL A 171 26.87 22.62 14.04
C VAL A 171 28.19 22.18 14.70
N PHE A 172 28.32 20.89 15.03
CA PHE A 172 29.51 20.37 15.67
C PHE A 172 30.53 19.75 14.69
N ALA A 173 30.08 19.04 13.66
CA ALA A 173 30.98 18.37 12.74
C ALA A 173 31.64 19.34 11.75
N LEU A 174 30.94 20.38 11.29
CA LEU A 174 31.50 21.33 10.30
C LEU A 174 32.69 22.13 10.87
N PRO A 175 32.61 22.75 12.07
CA PRO A 175 33.77 23.40 12.70
C PRO A 175 34.90 22.41 12.98
N LEU A 176 34.58 21.22 13.48
CA LEU A 176 35.56 20.17 13.75
C LEU A 176 36.32 19.79 12.47
N PHE A 177 35.57 19.54 11.37
CA PHE A 177 36.16 19.19 10.08
C PHE A 177 37.03 20.34 9.52
N ALA A 178 36.52 21.57 9.52
CA ALA A 178 37.27 22.73 9.04
C ALA A 178 38.56 22.93 9.86
N TRP A 179 38.51 22.80 11.17
CA TRP A 179 39.66 22.93 12.05
C TRP A 179 40.66 21.79 11.84
N SER A 180 40.23 20.54 11.80
CA SER A 180 41.10 19.38 11.56
C SER A 180 41.78 19.47 10.20
N MET A 181 41.03 19.77 9.12
CA MET A 181 41.60 19.93 7.78
C MET A 181 42.58 21.08 7.71
N SER A 182 42.29 22.24 8.33
CA SER A 182 43.21 23.37 8.37
C SER A 182 44.51 23.03 9.10
N ARG A 183 44.45 22.21 10.15
CA ARG A 183 45.60 21.67 10.86
C ARG A 183 46.42 20.74 9.96
N ASP A 184 45.79 19.82 9.28
CA ASP A 184 46.45 18.77 8.49
C ASP A 184 47.09 19.35 7.21
N PHE A 185 46.49 20.39 6.63
CA PHE A 185 47.08 21.15 5.52
C PHE A 185 48.09 22.21 5.95
N GLY A 186 48.38 22.34 7.26
CA GLY A 186 49.36 23.33 7.76
C GLY A 186 48.92 24.78 7.61
N LEU A 187 47.61 25.05 7.43
CA LEU A 187 47.07 26.40 7.24
C LEU A 187 47.00 27.22 8.52
N ILE A 188 47.14 26.58 9.67
CA ILE A 188 47.12 27.20 11.00
C ILE A 188 48.41 26.89 11.77
N GLY A 189 48.81 27.82 12.65
CA GLY A 189 50.12 27.79 13.29
C GLY A 189 50.37 26.58 14.19
N ALA A 190 51.61 26.47 14.71
CA ALA A 190 52.06 25.32 15.54
C ALA A 190 51.21 25.05 16.78
N TRP A 191 50.44 26.01 17.31
CA TRP A 191 49.50 25.86 18.40
C TRP A 191 48.42 24.81 18.13
N SER A 192 48.12 24.54 16.85
CA SER A 192 47.15 23.53 16.45
C SER A 192 47.56 22.10 16.75
N GLN A 193 48.84 21.85 17.01
CA GLN A 193 49.42 20.58 17.42
C GLN A 193 49.38 20.39 18.95
N ALA A 194 48.94 21.39 19.72
CA ALA A 194 48.91 21.32 21.16
C ALA A 194 47.92 20.24 21.68
N ALA A 195 48.27 19.54 22.76
CA ALA A 195 47.44 18.45 23.27
C ALA A 195 46.00 18.86 23.62
N TRP A 196 45.74 20.10 24.03
CA TRP A 196 44.42 20.60 24.34
C TRP A 196 43.47 20.63 23.11
N VAL A 197 44.02 20.75 21.89
CA VAL A 197 43.23 20.74 20.65
C VAL A 197 42.54 19.42 20.44
N ASN A 198 43.21 18.31 20.76
CA ASN A 198 42.57 16.99 20.67
C ASN A 198 41.40 16.83 21.66
N TRP A 199 41.49 17.46 22.87
CA TRP A 199 40.39 17.53 23.83
C TRP A 199 39.21 18.38 23.29
N ALA A 200 39.50 19.46 22.58
CA ALA A 200 38.47 20.25 21.91
C ALA A 200 37.80 19.44 20.78
N PHE A 201 38.57 18.65 20.01
CA PHE A 201 38.04 17.76 18.99
C PHE A 201 37.14 16.66 19.60
N LEU A 202 37.55 16.06 20.70
CA LEU A 202 36.73 15.12 21.48
C LEU A 202 35.40 15.77 21.92
N ALA A 203 35.47 16.99 22.48
CA ALA A 203 34.29 17.72 22.94
C ALA A 203 33.32 18.03 21.80
N LEU A 204 33.80 18.36 20.60
CA LEU A 204 32.99 18.59 19.42
C LEU A 204 32.43 17.30 18.80
N ALA A 205 33.21 16.21 18.82
CA ALA A 205 32.77 14.93 18.24
C ALA A 205 31.75 14.20 19.12
N THR A 206 31.85 14.31 20.44
CA THR A 206 31.01 13.56 21.41
C THR A 206 29.49 13.80 21.20
N PRO A 207 28.99 15.03 21.06
CA PRO A 207 27.57 15.26 20.75
C PRO A 207 27.15 14.63 19.43
N VAL A 208 28.03 14.64 18.40
CA VAL A 208 27.71 14.00 17.12
C VAL A 208 27.66 12.49 17.29
N GLN A 209 28.61 11.89 17.97
CA GLN A 209 28.70 10.46 18.15
C GLN A 209 27.49 9.88 18.92
N PHE A 210 27.14 10.50 20.06
CA PHE A 210 26.16 9.93 20.98
C PHE A 210 24.76 10.55 20.93
N TYR A 211 24.58 11.75 20.40
CA TYR A 211 23.26 12.34 20.20
C TYR A 211 22.80 12.17 18.75
N THR A 212 23.57 12.67 17.78
CA THR A 212 23.23 12.55 16.36
C THR A 212 23.27 11.09 15.89
N GLY A 213 24.27 10.32 16.33
CA GLY A 213 24.50 8.93 15.97
C GLY A 213 23.70 7.90 16.78
N TRP A 214 22.94 8.31 17.80
CA TRP A 214 22.28 7.36 18.72
C TRP A 214 21.36 6.36 18.03
N ASP A 215 20.66 6.79 17.00
CA ASP A 215 19.75 5.94 16.24
C ASP A 215 20.48 4.75 15.58
N PHE A 216 21.73 4.97 15.12
CA PHE A 216 22.55 3.91 14.53
C PHE A 216 22.96 2.87 15.57
N TYR A 217 23.27 3.30 16.79
CA TYR A 217 23.57 2.38 17.88
C TYR A 217 22.36 1.54 18.27
N ARG A 218 21.20 2.20 18.43
CA ARG A 218 19.96 1.51 18.78
C ARG A 218 19.52 0.54 17.67
N GLY A 219 19.49 1.00 16.43
CA GLY A 219 19.12 0.18 15.27
C GLY A 219 20.09 -0.95 14.99
N GLY A 220 21.41 -0.69 15.13
CA GLY A 220 22.46 -1.69 14.97
C GLY A 220 22.38 -2.78 16.04
N PHE A 221 22.26 -2.42 17.31
CA PHE A 221 22.09 -3.39 18.40
C PHE A 221 20.84 -4.26 18.21
N GLN A 222 19.72 -3.64 17.84
CA GLN A 222 18.47 -4.35 17.56
C GLN A 222 18.61 -5.34 16.40
N SER A 223 19.28 -4.93 15.33
CA SER A 223 19.53 -5.78 14.16
C SER A 223 20.39 -6.99 14.52
N LEU A 224 21.48 -6.79 15.24
CA LEU A 224 22.37 -7.87 15.69
C LEU A 224 21.64 -8.84 16.63
N ARG A 225 20.81 -8.33 17.55
CA ARG A 225 19.99 -9.17 18.42
C ARG A 225 19.00 -10.06 17.65
N ASN A 226 18.53 -9.58 16.51
CA ASN A 226 17.65 -10.34 15.61
C ASN A 226 18.43 -11.25 14.63
N GLY A 227 19.75 -11.41 14.80
CA GLY A 227 20.61 -12.26 13.95
C GLY A 227 20.78 -11.71 12.51
N THR A 228 20.65 -10.39 12.34
CA THR A 228 20.82 -9.71 11.04
C THR A 228 21.81 -8.56 11.17
N ALA A 229 22.43 -8.17 10.04
CA ALA A 229 23.23 -6.95 9.96
C ALA A 229 22.55 -5.97 8.99
N ASN A 230 22.47 -4.71 9.38
CA ASN A 230 21.88 -3.64 8.61
C ASN A 230 22.85 -2.47 8.45
N MET A 231 22.43 -1.42 7.78
CA MET A 231 23.20 -0.20 7.61
C MET A 231 23.63 0.42 8.93
N ASP A 232 22.76 0.39 9.95
CA ASP A 232 23.04 0.99 11.26
C ASP A 232 24.23 0.30 11.93
N VAL A 233 24.40 -1.02 11.74
CA VAL A 233 25.57 -1.78 12.21
C VAL A 233 26.86 -1.26 11.54
N LEU A 234 26.85 -1.07 10.22
CA LEU A 234 28.02 -0.58 9.48
C LEU A 234 28.43 0.82 9.92
N VAL A 235 27.46 1.73 10.06
CA VAL A 235 27.70 3.11 10.49
C VAL A 235 28.18 3.15 11.94
N ALA A 236 27.51 2.43 12.86
CA ALA A 236 27.90 2.37 14.26
C ALA A 236 29.31 1.79 14.42
N MET A 237 29.65 0.72 13.71
CA MET A 237 31.00 0.13 13.73
C MET A 237 32.05 1.11 13.19
N GLY A 238 31.86 1.65 11.98
CA GLY A 238 32.85 2.52 11.34
C GLY A 238 33.11 3.81 12.13
N SER A 239 32.04 4.48 12.60
CA SER A 239 32.17 5.69 13.41
C SER A 239 32.78 5.41 14.78
N SER A 240 32.40 4.29 15.43
CA SER A 240 32.95 3.91 16.73
C SER A 240 34.43 3.61 16.65
N VAL A 241 34.89 2.90 15.63
CA VAL A 241 36.32 2.61 15.45
C VAL A 241 37.12 3.90 15.39
N ALA A 242 36.70 4.87 14.55
CA ALA A 242 37.37 6.15 14.44
C ALA A 242 37.36 6.95 15.76
N TYR A 243 36.21 7.00 16.43
CA TYR A 243 36.05 7.74 17.69
C TYR A 243 36.85 7.13 18.85
N PHE A 244 36.67 5.82 19.14
CA PHE A 244 37.29 5.17 20.26
C PHE A 244 38.79 4.96 20.05
N TYR A 245 39.25 4.75 18.82
CA TYR A 245 40.67 4.75 18.51
C TYR A 245 41.30 6.12 18.81
N SER A 246 40.68 7.22 18.40
CA SER A 246 41.15 8.58 18.69
C SER A 246 41.19 8.85 20.19
N LEU A 247 40.19 8.36 20.95
CA LEU A 247 40.18 8.45 22.40
C LEU A 247 41.32 7.63 23.03
N ALA A 248 41.57 6.41 22.55
CA ALA A 248 42.68 5.57 23.01
C ALA A 248 44.05 6.22 22.78
N LEU A 249 44.25 6.88 21.64
CA LEU A 249 45.45 7.66 21.33
C LEU A 249 45.70 8.79 22.34
N MET A 250 44.66 9.43 22.83
CA MET A 250 44.80 10.51 23.82
C MET A 250 45.15 9.97 25.23
N LEU A 251 44.71 8.74 25.52
CA LEU A 251 44.90 8.12 26.87
C LEU A 251 46.19 7.30 26.98
N VAL A 252 46.67 6.73 25.85
CA VAL A 252 47.85 5.85 25.81
C VAL A 252 48.89 6.44 24.86
N PRO A 253 49.92 7.14 25.39
CA PRO A 253 51.03 7.64 24.59
C PRO A 253 51.77 6.49 23.89
N GLY A 254 51.99 6.63 22.56
CA GLY A 254 52.75 5.62 21.78
C GLY A 254 51.92 4.79 20.81
N LEU A 255 50.57 4.89 20.81
CA LEU A 255 49.71 4.22 19.82
C LEU A 255 49.67 4.96 18.48
N GLY A 256 50.11 6.23 18.42
CA GLY A 256 50.09 7.07 17.20
C GLY A 256 49.95 8.53 17.55
N HIS A 257 49.89 9.39 16.49
CA HIS A 257 49.89 10.86 16.65
C HIS A 257 48.68 11.56 16.06
N HIS A 258 47.86 10.86 15.23
CA HIS A 258 46.76 11.48 14.48
C HIS A 258 45.40 10.96 14.98
N VAL A 259 44.52 11.89 15.39
CA VAL A 259 43.15 11.60 15.82
C VAL A 259 42.17 11.70 14.63
N TYR A 260 41.08 10.91 14.65
CA TYR A 260 40.08 10.78 13.58
C TYR A 260 38.67 11.14 14.09
N PHE A 261 38.55 12.09 15.00
CA PHE A 261 37.27 12.56 15.53
C PHE A 261 36.41 13.21 14.46
N GLU A 262 37.03 13.97 13.52
CA GLU A 262 36.37 14.57 12.38
C GLU A 262 35.79 13.52 11.44
N THR A 263 36.52 12.42 11.20
CA THR A 263 36.06 11.31 10.35
C THR A 263 34.80 10.69 10.92
N SER A 264 34.77 10.38 12.24
CA SER A 264 33.58 9.88 12.90
C SER A 264 32.39 10.84 12.79
N ALA A 265 32.60 12.12 13.10
CA ALA A 265 31.56 13.13 13.09
C ALA A 265 30.99 13.39 11.67
N VAL A 266 31.86 13.45 10.66
CA VAL A 266 31.46 13.65 9.26
C VAL A 266 30.66 12.47 8.73
N ILE A 267 31.11 11.22 9.00
CA ILE A 267 30.36 10.01 8.60
C ILE A 267 28.93 10.04 9.14
N ILE A 268 28.77 10.26 10.45
CA ILE A 268 27.45 10.30 11.09
C ILE A 268 26.58 11.40 10.49
N THR A 269 27.15 12.61 10.32
CA THR A 269 26.40 13.79 9.83
C THR A 269 25.96 13.62 8.39
N LEU A 270 26.81 13.11 7.49
CA LEU A 270 26.48 12.85 6.09
C LEU A 270 25.41 11.75 5.94
N ILE A 271 25.51 10.69 6.73
CA ILE A 271 24.49 9.63 6.70
C ILE A 271 23.16 10.14 7.26
N LYS A 272 23.20 11.04 8.28
CA LYS A 272 21.98 11.71 8.78
C LYS A 272 21.35 12.62 7.72
N LEU A 273 22.14 13.30 6.92
CA LEU A 273 21.62 14.05 5.75
C LEU A 273 20.87 13.10 4.81
N GLY A 274 21.49 11.97 4.47
CA GLY A 274 20.83 10.94 3.65
C GLY A 274 19.50 10.49 4.22
N LYS A 275 19.44 10.20 5.54
CA LYS A 275 18.22 9.81 6.25
C LYS A 275 17.15 10.90 6.26
N LEU A 276 17.54 12.17 6.42
CA LEU A 276 16.61 13.29 6.36
C LEU A 276 16.00 13.44 4.95
N LEU A 277 16.83 13.31 3.90
CA LEU A 277 16.34 13.35 2.51
C LEU A 277 15.40 12.18 2.21
N GLU A 278 15.72 10.99 2.72
CA GLU A 278 14.89 9.80 2.63
C GLU A 278 13.52 10.02 3.28
N ALA A 279 13.48 10.50 4.54
CA ALA A 279 12.24 10.77 5.27
C ALA A 279 11.36 11.80 4.55
N ARG A 280 11.97 12.86 3.99
CA ARG A 280 11.25 13.86 3.18
C ARG A 280 10.66 13.28 1.90
N THR A 281 11.41 12.42 1.21
CA THR A 281 10.97 11.77 -0.03
C THR A 281 9.80 10.82 0.21
N LYS A 282 9.88 9.98 1.24
CA LYS A 282 8.78 9.10 1.67
C LYS A 282 7.50 9.90 1.99
N GLY A 283 7.64 11.06 2.61
CA GLY A 283 6.51 11.95 2.91
C GLY A 283 5.78 12.48 1.66
N ARG A 284 6.50 12.71 0.56
CA ARG A 284 5.93 13.22 -0.70
C ARG A 284 5.25 12.14 -1.53
N THR A 285 5.74 10.91 -1.50
CA THR A 285 5.23 9.80 -2.33
C THR A 285 3.80 9.37 -1.96
N GLY A 286 3.34 9.63 -0.73
CA GLY A 286 1.94 9.42 -0.33
C GLY A 286 0.95 10.53 -0.75
N ALA A 287 1.41 11.57 -1.48
CA ALA A 287 0.58 12.73 -1.82
C ALA A 287 -0.61 12.38 -2.73
N ALA A 288 -0.46 11.42 -3.66
CA ALA A 288 -1.53 11.00 -4.56
C ALA A 288 -2.71 10.36 -3.79
N ILE A 289 -2.43 9.47 -2.83
CA ILE A 289 -3.48 8.89 -1.98
C ILE A 289 -4.15 9.98 -1.14
N ARG A 290 -3.37 10.91 -0.56
CA ARG A 290 -3.93 12.02 0.21
C ARG A 290 -4.87 12.86 -0.64
N LYS A 291 -4.49 13.19 -1.87
CA LYS A 291 -5.35 13.93 -2.81
C LYS A 291 -6.69 13.22 -3.04
N LEU A 292 -6.68 11.88 -3.16
CA LEU A 292 -7.91 11.08 -3.24
C LEU A 292 -8.71 11.10 -1.91
N MET A 293 -8.02 11.07 -0.77
CA MET A 293 -8.67 11.13 0.54
C MET A 293 -9.28 12.50 0.84
N ASP A 294 -8.64 13.58 0.38
CA ASP A 294 -9.12 14.96 0.54
C ASP A 294 -10.41 15.23 -0.26
N LEU A 295 -10.76 14.37 -1.23
CA LEU A 295 -12.05 14.40 -1.90
C LEU A 295 -13.22 14.01 -1.00
N ARG A 296 -12.98 13.38 0.16
CA ARG A 296 -14.03 13.02 1.11
C ARG A 296 -14.36 14.22 2.01
N PRO A 297 -15.58 14.75 1.96
CA PRO A 297 -15.97 15.78 2.93
C PRO A 297 -16.01 15.19 4.34
N LYS A 298 -15.74 16.01 5.35
CA LYS A 298 -15.79 15.58 6.77
C LYS A 298 -17.22 15.52 7.29
N MET A 299 -18.12 16.31 6.71
CA MET A 299 -19.52 16.45 7.11
C MET A 299 -20.44 16.17 5.93
N ALA A 300 -21.67 15.78 6.21
CA ALA A 300 -22.73 15.59 5.24
C ALA A 300 -24.03 16.23 5.75
N THR A 301 -24.81 16.85 4.87
CA THR A 301 -26.15 17.36 5.19
C THR A 301 -27.17 16.28 4.89
N VAL A 302 -27.87 15.80 5.91
CA VAL A 302 -28.90 14.76 5.79
C VAL A 302 -30.27 15.31 6.22
N VAL A 303 -31.33 14.77 5.65
CA VAL A 303 -32.72 15.07 6.06
C VAL A 303 -33.20 13.90 6.92
N ARG A 304 -33.42 14.16 8.21
CA ARG A 304 -34.04 13.22 9.14
C ARG A 304 -35.24 13.90 9.80
N ASP A 305 -36.37 13.23 9.82
CA ASP A 305 -37.65 13.78 10.32
C ASP A 305 -38.09 15.09 9.66
N GLY A 306 -37.76 15.25 8.35
CA GLY A 306 -38.09 16.47 7.59
C GLY A 306 -37.19 17.67 7.88
N VAL A 307 -36.17 17.53 8.72
CA VAL A 307 -35.23 18.60 9.08
C VAL A 307 -33.84 18.31 8.54
N GLU A 308 -33.25 19.30 7.84
CA GLU A 308 -31.85 19.21 7.42
C GLU A 308 -30.92 19.34 8.63
N ARG A 309 -29.99 18.39 8.75
CA ARG A 309 -28.97 18.38 9.80
C ARG A 309 -27.59 18.09 9.18
N GLU A 310 -26.60 18.83 9.60
CA GLU A 310 -25.21 18.55 9.27
C GLU A 310 -24.63 17.55 10.28
N ILE A 311 -24.19 16.40 9.79
CA ILE A 311 -23.64 15.32 10.61
C ILE A 311 -22.24 14.90 10.11
N PRO A 312 -21.38 14.34 10.97
CA PRO A 312 -20.14 13.73 10.53
C PRO A 312 -20.40 12.62 9.50
N LEU A 313 -19.58 12.57 8.44
CA LEU A 313 -19.71 11.59 7.36
C LEU A 313 -19.80 10.13 7.87
N ALA A 314 -19.08 9.82 8.95
CA ALA A 314 -19.09 8.49 9.56
C ALA A 314 -20.44 8.08 10.17
N LYS A 315 -21.37 9.04 10.37
CA LYS A 315 -22.72 8.80 10.93
C LYS A 315 -23.82 8.74 9.87
N VAL A 316 -23.46 8.84 8.59
CA VAL A 316 -24.40 8.66 7.48
C VAL A 316 -24.70 7.17 7.32
N GLU A 317 -25.96 6.81 7.24
CA GLU A 317 -26.45 5.45 7.13
C GLU A 317 -27.08 5.18 5.74
N VAL A 318 -27.12 3.91 5.35
CA VAL A 318 -27.80 3.51 4.11
C VAL A 318 -29.30 3.82 4.26
N GLY A 319 -29.88 4.52 3.29
CA GLY A 319 -31.26 4.98 3.30
C GLY A 319 -31.43 6.45 3.74
N ASP A 320 -30.40 7.10 4.28
CA ASP A 320 -30.46 8.54 4.58
C ASP A 320 -30.70 9.34 3.27
N THR A 321 -31.54 10.36 3.37
CA THR A 321 -31.69 11.37 2.32
C THR A 321 -30.61 12.44 2.51
N VAL A 322 -29.72 12.55 1.55
CA VAL A 322 -28.58 13.49 1.57
C VAL A 322 -28.85 14.65 0.64
N VAL A 323 -28.52 15.87 1.09
CA VAL A 323 -28.65 17.10 0.30
C VAL A 323 -27.28 17.61 -0.10
N VAL A 324 -27.08 17.89 -1.38
CA VAL A 324 -25.83 18.48 -1.90
C VAL A 324 -26.14 19.71 -2.74
N ARG A 325 -25.50 20.81 -2.35
CA ARG A 325 -25.64 22.12 -2.98
C ARG A 325 -24.53 22.38 -4.00
N PRO A 326 -24.69 23.35 -4.91
CA PRO A 326 -23.63 23.74 -5.83
C PRO A 326 -22.30 24.02 -5.13
N GLY A 327 -21.20 23.53 -5.68
CA GLY A 327 -19.86 23.65 -5.13
C GLY A 327 -19.54 22.69 -3.95
N GLN A 328 -20.49 21.86 -3.55
CA GLN A 328 -20.26 20.85 -2.52
C GLN A 328 -19.88 19.50 -3.13
N THR A 329 -19.04 18.76 -2.41
CA THR A 329 -18.68 17.38 -2.76
C THR A 329 -19.76 16.41 -2.32
N VAL A 330 -20.14 15.48 -3.17
CA VAL A 330 -21.05 14.37 -2.86
C VAL A 330 -20.42 13.50 -1.77
N PRO A 331 -21.08 13.32 -0.60
CA PRO A 331 -20.42 12.67 0.54
C PRO A 331 -20.38 11.14 0.48
N VAL A 332 -21.39 10.51 -0.12
CA VAL A 332 -21.57 9.05 -0.22
C VAL A 332 -22.20 8.66 -1.55
N ASP A 333 -22.14 7.38 -1.92
CA ASP A 333 -22.79 6.92 -3.17
C ASP A 333 -24.30 6.77 -2.97
N GLY A 334 -25.07 7.17 -3.98
CA GLY A 334 -26.52 7.11 -3.90
C GLY A 334 -27.24 7.20 -5.24
N VAL A 335 -28.56 7.37 -5.15
CA VAL A 335 -29.45 7.56 -6.30
C VAL A 335 -30.26 8.84 -6.09
N VAL A 336 -30.23 9.72 -7.07
CA VAL A 336 -30.96 11.01 -7.06
C VAL A 336 -32.46 10.75 -6.93
N THR A 337 -33.08 11.40 -5.97
CA THR A 337 -34.53 11.31 -5.72
C THR A 337 -35.25 12.60 -6.03
N GLU A 338 -34.53 13.72 -6.07
CA GLU A 338 -35.13 15.04 -6.34
C GLU A 338 -34.05 16.00 -6.85
N GLY A 339 -34.37 16.80 -7.84
CA GLY A 339 -33.52 17.84 -8.42
C GLY A 339 -32.77 17.39 -9.66
N GLN A 340 -32.07 18.36 -10.26
CA GLN A 340 -31.24 18.18 -11.46
C GLN A 340 -29.96 18.96 -11.30
N THR A 341 -28.84 18.38 -11.72
CA THR A 341 -27.51 18.99 -11.62
C THR A 341 -26.55 18.47 -12.67
N SER A 342 -25.41 19.15 -12.79
CA SER A 342 -24.23 18.69 -13.50
C SER A 342 -23.14 18.37 -12.48
N VAL A 343 -22.56 17.18 -12.53
CA VAL A 343 -21.57 16.66 -11.56
C VAL A 343 -20.24 16.43 -12.26
N ASP A 344 -19.18 16.99 -11.71
CA ASP A 344 -17.82 16.72 -12.13
C ASP A 344 -17.34 15.38 -11.52
N GLU A 345 -17.23 14.38 -12.37
CA GLU A 345 -16.76 13.03 -12.02
C GLU A 345 -15.30 12.78 -12.46
N SER A 346 -14.60 13.82 -12.94
CA SER A 346 -13.25 13.71 -13.53
C SER A 346 -12.23 13.03 -12.62
N MET A 347 -12.34 13.23 -11.31
CA MET A 347 -11.44 12.63 -10.32
C MET A 347 -11.62 11.12 -10.15
N ILE A 348 -12.72 10.56 -10.65
CA ILE A 348 -13.05 9.12 -10.55
C ILE A 348 -13.02 8.47 -11.92
N SER A 349 -13.65 9.10 -12.93
CA SER A 349 -13.74 8.58 -14.30
C SER A 349 -12.54 8.97 -15.18
N GLY A 350 -11.85 10.06 -14.85
CA GLY A 350 -10.82 10.68 -15.69
C GLY A 350 -11.38 11.57 -16.82
N GLU A 351 -12.70 11.62 -17.02
CA GLU A 351 -13.35 12.45 -18.03
C GLU A 351 -13.56 13.87 -17.53
N SER A 352 -13.08 14.86 -18.28
CA SER A 352 -13.13 16.28 -17.89
C SER A 352 -14.48 16.96 -18.10
N ILE A 353 -15.43 16.30 -18.78
CA ILE A 353 -16.75 16.87 -19.07
C ILE A 353 -17.70 16.49 -17.94
N PRO A 354 -18.32 17.48 -17.26
CA PRO A 354 -19.33 17.20 -16.25
C PRO A 354 -20.51 16.42 -16.80
N VAL A 355 -21.06 15.53 -16.00
CA VAL A 355 -22.16 14.63 -16.36
C VAL A 355 -23.45 15.15 -15.75
N ASP A 356 -24.49 15.34 -16.58
CA ASP A 356 -25.81 15.74 -16.10
C ASP A 356 -26.46 14.57 -15.34
N LYS A 357 -27.06 14.90 -14.19
CA LYS A 357 -27.75 13.95 -13.30
C LYS A 357 -29.18 14.43 -13.06
N VAL A 358 -30.10 13.52 -13.27
CA VAL A 358 -31.52 13.71 -13.04
C VAL A 358 -32.06 12.67 -12.04
N GLU A 359 -33.31 12.76 -11.66
CA GLU A 359 -33.96 11.79 -10.80
C GLU A 359 -33.81 10.35 -11.34
N GLY A 360 -33.40 9.42 -10.49
CA GLY A 360 -33.09 8.03 -10.82
C GLY A 360 -31.63 7.76 -11.16
N ASP A 361 -30.81 8.79 -11.41
CA ASP A 361 -29.40 8.62 -11.73
C ASP A 361 -28.55 8.34 -10.50
N ARG A 362 -27.42 7.66 -10.73
CA ARG A 362 -26.44 7.38 -9.69
C ARG A 362 -25.48 8.53 -9.50
N VAL A 363 -25.20 8.87 -8.24
CA VAL A 363 -24.15 9.80 -7.84
C VAL A 363 -23.10 9.06 -7.01
N VAL A 364 -21.84 9.46 -7.15
CA VAL A 364 -20.68 8.81 -6.55
C VAL A 364 -20.04 9.75 -5.53
N GLY A 365 -19.72 9.22 -4.34
CA GLY A 365 -19.03 9.98 -3.30
C GLY A 365 -17.65 10.44 -3.74
N GLY A 366 -17.31 11.70 -3.45
CA GLY A 366 -16.06 12.34 -3.87
C GLY A 366 -16.15 13.14 -5.16
N THR A 367 -17.29 13.11 -5.87
CA THR A 367 -17.54 13.94 -7.05
C THR A 367 -18.08 15.32 -6.65
N MET A 368 -17.91 16.33 -7.50
CA MET A 368 -18.27 17.71 -7.17
C MET A 368 -19.54 18.13 -7.89
N ASN A 369 -20.54 18.56 -7.13
CA ASN A 369 -21.75 19.14 -7.65
C ASN A 369 -21.49 20.55 -8.17
N GLN A 370 -21.77 20.83 -9.45
CA GLN A 370 -21.46 22.14 -10.06
C GLN A 370 -22.65 23.09 -10.07
N GLN A 371 -23.85 22.57 -10.37
CA GLN A 371 -25.06 23.40 -10.56
C GLN A 371 -26.17 22.88 -9.65
N GLY A 372 -27.31 23.37 -9.61
CA GLY A 372 -28.49 22.83 -8.96
C GLY A 372 -28.30 22.24 -7.54
N VAL A 373 -29.39 22.07 -6.84
CA VAL A 373 -29.45 21.34 -5.57
C VAL A 373 -30.05 19.97 -5.83
N ILE A 374 -29.38 18.92 -5.40
CA ILE A 374 -29.90 17.56 -5.47
C ILE A 374 -30.16 16.97 -4.11
N ARG A 375 -31.20 16.15 -4.03
CA ARG A 375 -31.42 15.21 -2.94
C ARG A 375 -31.28 13.80 -3.48
N PHE A 376 -30.59 12.96 -2.72
CA PHE A 376 -30.39 11.58 -3.11
C PHE A 376 -30.44 10.64 -1.91
N THR A 377 -30.85 9.41 -2.12
CA THR A 377 -30.83 8.35 -1.09
C THR A 377 -29.50 7.68 -1.07
N ALA A 378 -28.84 7.65 0.09
CA ALA A 378 -27.57 6.95 0.31
C ALA A 378 -27.74 5.43 0.10
N ARG A 379 -26.92 4.83 -0.77
CA ARG A 379 -26.92 3.39 -1.08
C ARG A 379 -25.67 2.68 -0.59
N ARG A 380 -24.51 3.35 -0.61
CA ARG A 380 -23.25 2.84 -0.08
C ARG A 380 -22.59 3.91 0.76
N VAL A 381 -22.18 3.53 1.96
CA VAL A 381 -21.61 4.45 2.96
C VAL A 381 -20.28 3.91 3.50
N GLY A 382 -19.47 4.76 4.09
CA GLY A 382 -18.25 4.37 4.77
C GLY A 382 -17.23 3.67 3.85
N LYS A 383 -16.88 2.43 4.18
CA LYS A 383 -15.89 1.60 3.44
C LYS A 383 -16.41 1.05 2.11
N ASP A 384 -17.73 1.05 1.91
CA ASP A 384 -18.38 0.46 0.75
C ASP A 384 -18.59 1.46 -0.39
N THR A 385 -18.27 2.76 -0.18
CA THR A 385 -18.29 3.76 -1.24
C THR A 385 -17.24 3.47 -2.32
N ALA A 386 -17.52 3.87 -3.56
CA ALA A 386 -16.61 3.69 -4.70
C ALA A 386 -15.24 4.32 -4.42
N LEU A 387 -15.21 5.56 -3.91
CA LEU A 387 -13.98 6.24 -3.56
C LEU A 387 -13.19 5.51 -2.47
N ALA A 388 -13.85 4.97 -1.43
CA ALA A 388 -13.18 4.20 -0.39
C ALA A 388 -12.57 2.91 -0.95
N GLN A 389 -13.23 2.24 -1.90
CA GLN A 389 -12.70 1.06 -2.58
C GLN A 389 -11.50 1.41 -3.47
N ILE A 390 -11.53 2.54 -4.19
CA ILE A 390 -10.41 3.04 -4.99
C ILE A 390 -9.19 3.29 -4.08
N ILE A 391 -9.37 4.04 -2.99
CA ILE A 391 -8.31 4.32 -2.01
C ILE A 391 -7.72 3.00 -1.48
N ARG A 392 -8.57 2.04 -1.13
CA ARG A 392 -8.13 0.72 -0.65
C ARG A 392 -7.31 -0.03 -1.70
N LEU A 393 -7.74 -0.06 -2.96
CA LEU A 393 -7.00 -0.71 -4.05
C LEU A 393 -5.62 -0.08 -4.26
N VAL A 394 -5.52 1.25 -4.23
CA VAL A 394 -4.24 1.95 -4.36
C VAL A 394 -3.33 1.65 -3.16
N GLN A 395 -3.86 1.65 -1.94
CA GLN A 395 -3.10 1.26 -0.74
C GLN A 395 -2.64 -0.19 -0.79
N GLU A 396 -3.50 -1.10 -1.25
CA GLU A 396 -3.16 -2.51 -1.44
C GLU A 396 -2.06 -2.70 -2.48
N ALA A 397 -2.14 -1.99 -3.60
CA ALA A 397 -1.09 -2.02 -4.62
C ALA A 397 0.25 -1.49 -4.08
N GLN A 398 0.23 -0.34 -3.38
CA GLN A 398 1.44 0.25 -2.80
C GLN A 398 2.04 -0.59 -1.67
N GLY A 399 1.21 -1.29 -0.88
CA GLY A 399 1.65 -2.20 0.17
C GLY A 399 2.21 -3.54 -0.36
N SER A 400 1.95 -3.88 -1.63
CA SER A 400 2.47 -5.10 -2.24
C SER A 400 3.94 -4.94 -2.67
N LYS A 401 4.72 -6.02 -2.61
CA LYS A 401 6.10 -6.02 -3.09
C LYS A 401 6.16 -6.39 -4.57
N ALA A 402 6.91 -5.61 -5.34
CA ALA A 402 7.24 -5.98 -6.71
C ALA A 402 8.30 -7.09 -6.74
N PRO A 403 8.32 -7.96 -7.77
CA PRO A 403 9.35 -8.98 -7.94
C PRO A 403 10.79 -8.42 -7.90
N ILE A 404 11.02 -7.29 -8.55
CA ILE A 404 12.33 -6.61 -8.53
C ILE A 404 12.72 -6.14 -7.12
N GLN A 405 11.76 -5.70 -6.30
CA GLN A 405 12.03 -5.30 -4.91
C GLN A 405 12.46 -6.49 -4.08
N SER A 406 11.81 -7.64 -4.21
CA SER A 406 12.17 -8.86 -3.50
C SER A 406 13.57 -9.38 -3.90
N LEU A 407 13.98 -9.14 -5.14
CA LEU A 407 15.34 -9.44 -5.61
C LEU A 407 16.35 -8.50 -4.93
N ALA A 408 16.08 -7.20 -4.89
CA ALA A 408 16.92 -6.22 -4.23
C ALA A 408 17.11 -6.52 -2.74
N ASP A 409 16.03 -6.90 -2.04
CA ASP A 409 16.08 -7.28 -0.61
C ASP A 409 16.97 -8.52 -0.38
N ARG A 410 16.89 -9.53 -1.26
CA ARG A 410 17.77 -10.73 -1.19
C ARG A 410 19.24 -10.40 -1.44
N VAL A 411 19.50 -9.54 -2.42
CA VAL A 411 20.87 -9.07 -2.70
C VAL A 411 21.43 -8.32 -1.48
N ALA A 412 20.65 -7.39 -0.90
CA ALA A 412 21.07 -6.64 0.29
C ALA A 412 21.34 -7.54 1.50
N ALA A 413 20.56 -8.59 1.70
CA ALA A 413 20.73 -9.54 2.81
C ALA A 413 22.08 -10.32 2.74
N VAL A 414 22.59 -10.58 1.54
CA VAL A 414 23.90 -11.22 1.34
C VAL A 414 25.03 -10.20 1.29
N PHE A 415 24.78 -9.05 0.67
CA PHE A 415 25.78 -8.01 0.43
C PHE A 415 26.35 -7.45 1.73
N VAL A 416 25.51 -7.11 2.72
CA VAL A 416 25.97 -6.51 3.98
C VAL A 416 26.92 -7.42 4.76
N PRO A 417 26.60 -8.70 5.02
CA PRO A 417 27.58 -9.64 5.61
C PRO A 417 28.86 -9.79 4.80
N ALA A 418 28.76 -9.86 3.44
CA ALA A 418 29.91 -9.95 2.58
C ALA A 418 30.84 -8.73 2.71
N VAL A 419 30.28 -7.54 2.78
CA VAL A 419 31.03 -6.29 3.02
C VAL A 419 31.76 -6.31 4.35
N ILE A 420 31.12 -6.79 5.42
CA ILE A 420 31.74 -6.89 6.74
C ILE A 420 32.97 -7.82 6.65
N VAL A 421 32.82 -9.01 6.05
CA VAL A 421 33.93 -9.96 5.86
C VAL A 421 35.05 -9.35 5.03
N THR A 422 34.69 -8.66 3.93
CA THR A 422 35.66 -7.97 3.05
C THR A 422 36.41 -6.87 3.82
N ALA A 423 35.73 -6.07 4.65
CA ALA A 423 36.34 -5.02 5.44
C ALA A 423 37.38 -5.56 6.42
N PHE A 424 37.04 -6.66 7.14
CA PHE A 424 38.00 -7.32 8.00
C PHE A 424 39.15 -7.98 7.22
N GLY A 425 38.88 -8.53 6.04
CA GLY A 425 39.92 -9.06 5.14
C GLY A 425 40.89 -7.98 4.68
N VAL A 426 40.37 -6.79 4.28
CA VAL A 426 41.17 -5.62 3.92
C VAL A 426 42.01 -5.16 5.12
N PHE A 427 41.41 -5.09 6.30
CA PHE A 427 42.16 -4.78 7.52
C PHE A 427 43.33 -5.73 7.76
N GLY A 428 43.04 -7.04 7.75
CA GLY A 428 44.08 -8.08 7.99
C GLY A 428 45.17 -8.04 6.95
N LEU A 429 44.84 -7.91 5.67
CA LEU A 429 45.81 -7.83 4.57
C LEU A 429 46.72 -6.61 4.71
N TRP A 430 46.16 -5.41 4.90
CA TRP A 430 46.94 -4.18 5.01
C TRP A 430 47.80 -4.16 6.28
N TRP A 431 47.31 -4.73 7.39
CA TRP A 431 48.08 -4.84 8.62
C TRP A 431 49.24 -5.84 8.46
N ALA A 432 49.00 -6.99 7.80
CA ALA A 432 50.04 -7.98 7.57
C ALA A 432 51.13 -7.50 6.59
N VAL A 433 50.76 -6.78 5.54
CA VAL A 433 51.70 -6.30 4.51
C VAL A 433 52.38 -5.00 4.92
N GLY A 434 51.63 -4.04 5.52
CA GLY A 434 52.14 -2.71 5.86
C GLY A 434 52.71 -2.60 7.29
N GLY A 435 52.40 -3.56 8.16
CA GLY A 435 52.80 -3.52 9.58
C GLY A 435 52.17 -2.41 10.43
N GLU A 436 51.41 -1.53 9.80
CA GLU A 436 50.82 -0.35 10.43
C GLU A 436 49.33 -0.55 10.71
N PHE A 437 48.92 -0.47 11.96
CA PHE A 437 47.53 -0.66 12.39
C PHE A 437 46.60 0.44 11.83
N VAL A 438 47.00 1.69 11.88
CA VAL A 438 46.16 2.86 11.52
C VAL A 438 45.76 2.90 10.09
N PRO A 439 46.67 2.80 9.10
CA PRO A 439 46.30 2.74 7.69
C PRO A 439 45.38 1.57 7.33
N ALA A 440 45.58 0.41 7.98
CA ALA A 440 44.73 -0.76 7.82
C ALA A 440 43.30 -0.48 8.35
N MET A 441 43.19 0.11 9.53
CA MET A 441 41.93 0.48 10.17
C MET A 441 41.15 1.52 9.34
N VAL A 442 41.81 2.57 8.82
CA VAL A 442 41.16 3.61 7.99
C VAL A 442 40.57 2.98 6.73
N ARG A 443 41.30 2.05 6.09
CA ARG A 443 40.81 1.33 4.89
C ARG A 443 39.63 0.41 5.22
N MET A 444 39.64 -0.27 6.36
CA MET A 444 38.49 -1.06 6.82
C MET A 444 37.25 -0.16 7.00
N VAL A 445 37.39 0.98 7.68
CA VAL A 445 36.29 1.93 7.89
C VAL A 445 35.78 2.48 6.57
N ALA A 446 36.69 2.81 5.64
CA ALA A 446 36.31 3.27 4.30
C ALA A 446 35.46 2.23 3.55
N VAL A 447 35.83 0.95 3.60
CA VAL A 447 35.03 -0.14 2.99
C VAL A 447 33.64 -0.25 3.65
N LEU A 448 33.57 -0.22 4.98
CA LEU A 448 32.29 -0.32 5.70
C LEU A 448 31.33 0.84 5.35
N VAL A 449 31.85 2.06 5.26
CA VAL A 449 31.03 3.27 5.03
C VAL A 449 30.59 3.39 3.57
N ILE A 450 31.50 3.19 2.61
CA ILE A 450 31.19 3.39 1.18
C ILE A 450 30.23 2.33 0.63
N ALA A 451 30.22 1.15 1.22
CA ALA A 451 29.42 0.01 0.76
C ALA A 451 27.95 0.06 1.19
N CYS A 452 27.48 1.18 1.77
CA CYS A 452 26.06 1.29 2.17
C CYS A 452 25.13 1.29 0.95
N PRO A 453 24.24 0.28 0.76
CA PRO A 453 23.29 0.24 -0.34
C PRO A 453 22.02 1.05 -0.02
N CYS A 454 22.18 2.29 0.52
CA CYS A 454 21.07 3.08 1.08
C CYS A 454 19.97 3.36 0.05
N ALA A 455 20.32 3.62 -1.20
CA ALA A 455 19.37 3.93 -2.27
C ALA A 455 18.62 2.69 -2.79
N LEU A 456 19.20 1.49 -2.69
CA LEU A 456 18.63 0.25 -3.24
C LEU A 456 17.23 -0.06 -2.67
N GLY A 457 17.05 0.15 -1.37
CA GLY A 457 15.77 -0.10 -0.69
C GLY A 457 14.65 0.88 -1.03
N LEU A 458 14.98 2.05 -1.62
CA LEU A 458 14.00 3.11 -1.93
C LEU A 458 13.69 3.27 -3.41
N ALA A 459 14.63 2.97 -4.30
CA ALA A 459 14.51 3.27 -5.72
C ALA A 459 13.24 2.68 -6.35
N THR A 460 13.07 1.38 -6.25
CA THR A 460 11.92 0.67 -6.83
C THR A 460 10.59 1.01 -6.15
N PRO A 461 10.46 0.97 -4.82
CA PRO A 461 9.18 1.31 -4.18
C PRO A 461 8.74 2.75 -4.43
N THR A 462 9.68 3.71 -4.48
CA THR A 462 9.35 5.11 -4.78
C THR A 462 8.82 5.25 -6.21
N ALA A 463 9.43 4.58 -7.19
CA ALA A 463 8.97 4.57 -8.58
C ALA A 463 7.56 3.94 -8.71
N ILE A 464 7.32 2.83 -8.01
CA ILE A 464 6.02 2.15 -7.99
C ILE A 464 4.94 3.05 -7.37
N MET A 465 5.23 3.68 -6.22
CA MET A 465 4.29 4.60 -5.58
C MET A 465 3.94 5.80 -6.47
N ALA A 466 4.94 6.36 -7.16
CA ALA A 466 4.72 7.43 -8.13
C ALA A 466 3.87 6.96 -9.32
N GLY A 467 4.18 5.79 -9.88
CA GLY A 467 3.48 5.22 -11.02
C GLY A 467 2.02 4.84 -10.69
N THR A 468 1.79 4.14 -9.56
CA THR A 468 0.44 3.78 -9.11
C THR A 468 -0.39 5.00 -8.73
N GLY A 469 0.23 6.00 -8.10
CA GLY A 469 -0.43 7.25 -7.77
C GLY A 469 -0.84 8.04 -9.01
N LYS A 470 0.04 8.14 -10.01
CA LYS A 470 -0.26 8.81 -11.28
C LYS A 470 -1.31 8.05 -12.09
N GLY A 471 -1.27 6.72 -12.08
CA GLY A 471 -2.30 5.88 -12.67
C GLY A 471 -3.67 6.15 -12.04
N ALA A 472 -3.74 6.18 -10.70
CA ALA A 472 -4.99 6.44 -9.98
C ALA A 472 -5.60 7.82 -10.29
N GLU A 473 -4.78 8.87 -10.47
CA GLU A 473 -5.23 10.20 -10.93
C GLU A 473 -5.87 10.17 -12.32
N GLN A 474 -5.55 9.16 -13.14
CA GLN A 474 -6.10 8.94 -14.48
C GLN A 474 -7.18 7.84 -14.53
N GLY A 475 -7.70 7.42 -13.37
CA GLY A 475 -8.69 6.33 -13.28
C GLY A 475 -8.10 4.93 -13.50
N ILE A 476 -6.76 4.78 -13.63
CA ILE A 476 -6.09 3.49 -13.84
C ILE A 476 -5.70 2.91 -12.50
N LEU A 477 -6.34 1.82 -12.09
CA LEU A 477 -6.13 1.18 -10.79
C LEU A 477 -5.34 -0.12 -10.93
N PHE A 478 -4.19 -0.19 -10.25
CA PHE A 478 -3.39 -1.40 -10.17
C PHE A 478 -3.78 -2.21 -8.93
N LYS A 479 -3.95 -3.52 -9.07
CA LYS A 479 -4.21 -4.42 -7.94
C LYS A 479 -2.94 -4.77 -7.17
N THR A 480 -1.79 -4.78 -7.84
CA THR A 480 -0.48 -5.13 -7.25
C THR A 480 0.65 -4.38 -7.92
N SER A 481 1.77 -4.20 -7.21
CA SER A 481 3.01 -3.66 -7.78
C SER A 481 3.58 -4.54 -8.91
N ALA A 482 3.36 -5.86 -8.84
CA ALA A 482 3.77 -6.79 -9.89
C ALA A 482 3.03 -6.53 -11.21
N ALA A 483 1.75 -6.14 -11.16
CA ALA A 483 0.99 -5.79 -12.36
C ALA A 483 1.60 -4.57 -13.08
N LEU A 484 2.02 -3.54 -12.32
CA LEU A 484 2.69 -2.36 -12.88
C LEU A 484 4.05 -2.74 -13.52
N GLU A 485 4.84 -3.60 -12.88
CA GLU A 485 6.12 -4.08 -13.43
C GLU A 485 5.92 -4.88 -14.71
N THR A 486 4.90 -5.75 -14.74
CA THR A 486 4.61 -6.60 -15.90
C THR A 486 4.09 -5.77 -17.08
N LEU A 487 3.32 -4.72 -16.83
CA LEU A 487 2.76 -3.84 -17.87
C LEU A 487 3.85 -3.28 -18.80
N ALA A 488 5.03 -2.98 -18.27
CA ALA A 488 6.16 -2.47 -19.06
C ALA A 488 6.77 -3.47 -20.05
N ARG A 489 6.39 -4.75 -19.97
CA ARG A 489 6.94 -5.86 -20.77
C ARG A 489 5.91 -6.51 -21.69
N LEU A 490 4.72 -5.94 -21.80
CA LEU A 490 3.68 -6.48 -22.65
C LEU A 490 4.06 -6.34 -24.13
N ASP A 491 3.87 -7.41 -24.88
CA ASP A 491 4.03 -7.47 -26.34
C ASP A 491 2.71 -7.79 -27.05
N THR A 492 1.72 -8.28 -26.30
CA THR A 492 0.42 -8.69 -26.83
C THR A 492 -0.70 -8.14 -25.96
N VAL A 493 -1.72 -7.55 -26.60
CA VAL A 493 -2.94 -7.05 -25.94
C VAL A 493 -4.13 -7.83 -26.47
N VAL A 494 -4.89 -8.47 -25.58
CA VAL A 494 -6.15 -9.15 -25.91
C VAL A 494 -7.30 -8.31 -25.39
N LEU A 495 -8.16 -7.87 -26.32
CA LEU A 495 -9.31 -7.02 -26.00
C LEU A 495 -10.60 -7.84 -26.08
N ASP A 496 -11.44 -7.75 -25.05
CA ASP A 496 -12.81 -8.21 -25.13
C ASP A 496 -13.62 -7.28 -26.06
N LYS A 497 -14.65 -7.84 -26.73
CA LYS A 497 -15.47 -7.06 -27.66
C LYS A 497 -16.49 -6.21 -26.90
N THR A 498 -17.30 -6.86 -26.07
CA THR A 498 -18.53 -6.25 -25.54
C THR A 498 -18.26 -5.41 -24.30
N GLY A 499 -18.53 -4.10 -24.36
CA GLY A 499 -18.29 -3.17 -23.26
C GLY A 499 -16.81 -2.74 -23.13
N THR A 500 -15.91 -3.22 -24.02
CA THR A 500 -14.49 -2.81 -24.08
C THR A 500 -14.20 -2.13 -25.43
N ILE A 501 -14.41 -2.84 -26.55
CA ILE A 501 -14.30 -2.26 -27.90
C ILE A 501 -15.59 -1.56 -28.29
N THR A 502 -16.71 -2.08 -27.83
CA THR A 502 -18.05 -1.53 -28.06
C THR A 502 -18.61 -0.96 -26.76
N GLU A 503 -19.58 -0.05 -26.87
CA GLU A 503 -20.25 0.58 -25.72
C GLU A 503 -21.09 -0.40 -24.88
N GLY A 504 -21.30 -1.64 -25.34
CA GLY A 504 -22.17 -2.63 -24.69
C GLY A 504 -23.68 -2.25 -24.73
N ARG A 505 -24.02 -1.23 -25.46
CA ARG A 505 -25.40 -0.73 -25.66
C ARG A 505 -25.71 -0.76 -27.14
N PRO A 506 -26.58 -1.70 -27.59
CA PRO A 506 -27.04 -1.70 -28.97
C PRO A 506 -27.80 -0.41 -29.27
N ARG A 507 -27.61 0.11 -30.48
CA ARG A 507 -28.37 1.24 -31.03
C ARG A 507 -28.92 0.87 -32.42
N VAL A 508 -30.04 1.45 -32.79
CA VAL A 508 -30.54 1.34 -34.15
C VAL A 508 -29.70 2.29 -35.03
N THR A 509 -29.01 1.73 -36.03
CA THR A 509 -28.19 2.53 -36.97
C THR A 509 -28.91 2.80 -38.28
N ASP A 510 -29.65 1.82 -38.79
CA ASP A 510 -30.29 1.86 -40.10
C ASP A 510 -31.69 1.26 -40.04
N LEU A 511 -32.62 1.88 -40.73
CA LEU A 511 -33.97 1.40 -40.96
C LEU A 511 -34.22 1.35 -42.45
N LYS A 512 -34.73 0.21 -42.94
CA LYS A 512 -35.13 0.06 -44.34
C LYS A 512 -36.53 -0.46 -44.42
N VAL A 513 -37.40 0.29 -45.10
CA VAL A 513 -38.77 -0.10 -45.37
C VAL A 513 -38.83 -0.76 -46.76
N PHE A 514 -39.38 -1.96 -46.83
CA PHE A 514 -39.55 -2.71 -48.08
C PHE A 514 -41.01 -2.73 -48.55
N ALA A 515 -41.97 -2.33 -47.69
CA ALA A 515 -43.37 -2.27 -48.01
C ALA A 515 -43.72 -0.89 -48.61
N ALA A 516 -44.44 -0.86 -49.70
CA ALA A 516 -44.80 0.40 -50.40
C ALA A 516 -45.87 1.20 -49.64
N ASP A 517 -46.61 0.62 -48.76
CA ASP A 517 -47.71 1.17 -47.96
C ASP A 517 -47.37 1.56 -46.53
N LEU A 518 -46.08 1.45 -46.13
CA LEU A 518 -45.59 1.83 -44.81
C LEU A 518 -44.49 2.90 -44.93
N ASP A 519 -44.59 3.94 -44.13
CA ASP A 519 -43.48 4.86 -43.90
C ASP A 519 -42.55 4.38 -42.80
N GLU A 520 -41.37 5.01 -42.70
CA GLU A 520 -40.34 4.62 -41.73
C GLU A 520 -40.81 4.75 -40.27
N ASP A 521 -41.50 5.84 -39.94
CA ASP A 521 -41.95 6.12 -38.58
C ASP A 521 -43.05 5.13 -38.15
N ARG A 522 -43.96 4.79 -39.06
CA ARG A 522 -45.00 3.80 -38.77
C ARG A 522 -44.42 2.39 -38.59
N LEU A 523 -43.49 1.98 -39.46
CA LEU A 523 -42.81 0.68 -39.29
C LEU A 523 -42.08 0.63 -37.95
N PHE A 524 -41.38 1.71 -37.61
CA PHE A 524 -40.58 1.77 -36.40
C PHE A 524 -41.47 1.78 -35.15
N ALA A 525 -42.56 2.52 -35.14
CA ALA A 525 -43.56 2.52 -34.08
C ALA A 525 -44.17 1.12 -33.83
N LEU A 526 -44.49 0.37 -34.90
CA LEU A 526 -45.00 -0.98 -34.81
C LEU A 526 -43.96 -1.95 -34.23
N ALA A 527 -42.72 -1.90 -34.70
CA ALA A 527 -41.62 -2.71 -34.17
C ALA A 527 -41.35 -2.42 -32.67
N ALA A 528 -41.25 -1.13 -32.32
CA ALA A 528 -41.04 -0.71 -30.93
C ALA A 528 -42.25 -1.06 -30.04
N GLY A 529 -43.48 -0.99 -30.58
CA GLY A 529 -44.67 -1.40 -29.86
C GLY A 529 -44.58 -2.86 -29.41
N VAL A 530 -44.25 -3.78 -30.33
CA VAL A 530 -44.12 -5.22 -29.97
C VAL A 530 -42.93 -5.46 -29.01
N GLU A 531 -41.80 -4.77 -29.22
CA GLU A 531 -40.62 -4.92 -28.38
C GLU A 531 -40.76 -4.30 -26.98
N GLN A 532 -41.82 -3.52 -26.67
CA GLN A 532 -42.09 -3.03 -25.31
C GLN A 532 -42.21 -4.16 -24.26
N GLY A 533 -42.70 -5.32 -24.70
CA GLY A 533 -42.81 -6.50 -23.83
C GLY A 533 -41.51 -7.31 -23.69
N SER A 534 -40.46 -6.93 -24.43
CA SER A 534 -39.20 -7.66 -24.51
C SER A 534 -38.19 -7.18 -23.47
N GLU A 535 -37.56 -8.11 -22.75
CA GLU A 535 -36.42 -7.80 -21.89
C GLU A 535 -35.08 -7.85 -22.63
N HIS A 536 -35.09 -8.25 -23.91
CA HIS A 536 -33.87 -8.40 -24.69
C HIS A 536 -33.21 -7.04 -24.97
N PRO A 537 -31.85 -6.93 -24.89
CA PRO A 537 -31.14 -5.65 -25.11
C PRO A 537 -31.45 -5.00 -26.48
N LEU A 538 -31.64 -5.79 -27.52
CA LEU A 538 -32.01 -5.28 -28.86
C LEU A 538 -33.41 -4.66 -28.86
N GLY A 539 -34.38 -5.29 -28.21
CA GLY A 539 -35.73 -4.75 -28.07
C GLY A 539 -35.74 -3.44 -27.29
N LYS A 540 -34.99 -3.36 -26.20
CA LYS A 540 -34.82 -2.12 -25.43
C LYS A 540 -34.20 -1.00 -26.26
N ALA A 541 -33.26 -1.31 -27.17
CA ALA A 541 -32.65 -0.33 -28.05
C ALA A 541 -33.66 0.22 -29.08
N ILE A 542 -34.52 -0.65 -29.64
CA ILE A 542 -35.58 -0.24 -30.58
C ILE A 542 -36.60 0.67 -29.87
N VAL A 543 -37.04 0.30 -28.68
CA VAL A 543 -37.97 1.10 -27.87
C VAL A 543 -37.37 2.45 -27.46
N ALA A 544 -36.09 2.49 -27.06
CA ALA A 544 -35.40 3.72 -26.68
C ALA A 544 -35.32 4.69 -27.85
N GLU A 545 -34.88 4.24 -29.02
CA GLU A 545 -34.78 5.05 -30.24
C GLU A 545 -36.16 5.58 -30.71
N ALA A 546 -37.23 4.75 -30.63
CA ALA A 546 -38.56 5.19 -30.95
C ALA A 546 -39.07 6.32 -30.06
N ARG A 547 -38.73 6.26 -28.77
CA ARG A 547 -39.04 7.33 -27.81
C ARG A 547 -38.22 8.61 -28.07
N GLU A 548 -36.95 8.48 -28.42
CA GLU A 548 -36.11 9.63 -28.80
C GLU A 548 -36.63 10.34 -30.04
N ARG A 549 -37.18 9.59 -30.99
CA ARG A 549 -37.87 10.15 -32.17
C ARG A 549 -39.25 10.73 -31.88
N GLY A 550 -39.76 10.60 -30.65
CA GLY A 550 -41.06 11.09 -30.23
C GLY A 550 -42.24 10.31 -30.81
N LEU A 551 -42.02 9.03 -31.21
CA LEU A 551 -43.06 8.20 -31.79
C LEU A 551 -44.02 7.68 -30.72
N GLU A 552 -45.33 7.75 -31.00
CA GLU A 552 -46.34 7.10 -30.16
C GLU A 552 -46.32 5.58 -30.39
N LEU A 553 -46.12 4.82 -29.32
CA LEU A 553 -46.05 3.37 -29.38
C LEU A 553 -47.44 2.75 -29.25
N PRO A 554 -47.90 1.96 -30.25
CA PRO A 554 -49.21 1.35 -30.21
C PRO A 554 -49.33 0.28 -29.12
N ALA A 555 -50.54 0.10 -28.57
CA ALA A 555 -50.83 -0.97 -27.63
C ALA A 555 -50.76 -2.34 -28.33
N VAL A 556 -50.14 -3.30 -27.67
CA VAL A 556 -49.94 -4.66 -28.20
C VAL A 556 -50.83 -5.65 -27.46
N GLU A 557 -51.56 -6.42 -28.20
CA GLU A 557 -52.35 -7.55 -27.73
C GLU A 557 -51.62 -8.87 -28.00
N ALA A 558 -51.91 -9.91 -27.20
CA ALA A 558 -51.40 -11.29 -27.39
C ALA A 558 -49.87 -11.41 -27.57
N PHE A 559 -49.10 -10.60 -26.81
CA PHE A 559 -47.63 -10.67 -26.81
C PHE A 559 -47.10 -12.07 -26.52
N LYS A 560 -46.14 -12.54 -27.31
CA LYS A 560 -45.40 -13.80 -27.10
C LYS A 560 -43.92 -13.60 -27.39
N ALA A 561 -43.07 -14.04 -26.47
CA ALA A 561 -41.63 -14.14 -26.70
C ALA A 561 -41.27 -15.58 -27.11
N HIS A 562 -40.55 -15.71 -28.20
CA HIS A 562 -40.03 -16.98 -28.71
C HIS A 562 -38.52 -17.05 -28.45
N GLY A 563 -38.10 -17.84 -27.49
CA GLY A 563 -36.70 -17.91 -27.09
C GLY A 563 -35.77 -18.19 -28.28
N GLY A 564 -34.86 -17.25 -28.58
CA GLY A 564 -33.89 -17.32 -29.68
C GLY A 564 -34.48 -17.03 -31.07
N ALA A 565 -35.79 -16.77 -31.23
CA ALA A 565 -36.46 -16.54 -32.49
C ALA A 565 -37.12 -15.15 -32.61
N GLY A 566 -37.25 -14.40 -31.54
CA GLY A 566 -37.80 -13.05 -31.51
C GLY A 566 -39.10 -12.91 -30.71
N VAL A 567 -39.88 -11.88 -31.03
CA VAL A 567 -41.14 -11.55 -30.37
C VAL A 567 -42.28 -11.46 -31.35
N GLU A 568 -43.49 -11.69 -30.91
CA GLU A 568 -44.71 -11.62 -31.69
C GLU A 568 -45.79 -10.92 -30.86
N GLY A 569 -46.60 -10.08 -31.53
CA GLY A 569 -47.74 -9.44 -30.91
C GLY A 569 -48.78 -9.00 -31.94
N GLN A 570 -49.99 -8.68 -31.51
CA GLN A 570 -51.04 -8.13 -32.39
C GLN A 570 -51.20 -6.63 -32.14
N ILE A 571 -51.24 -5.85 -33.24
CA ILE A 571 -51.50 -4.42 -33.24
C ILE A 571 -52.54 -4.14 -34.30
N ASP A 572 -53.65 -3.50 -33.96
CA ASP A 572 -54.79 -3.21 -34.87
C ASP A 572 -55.26 -4.45 -35.65
N GLY A 573 -55.30 -5.62 -34.99
CA GLY A 573 -55.71 -6.89 -35.60
C GLY A 573 -54.69 -7.54 -36.55
N ARG A 574 -53.50 -6.93 -36.73
CA ARG A 574 -52.38 -7.48 -37.55
C ARG A 574 -51.34 -8.12 -36.66
N THR A 575 -50.85 -9.27 -37.06
CA THR A 575 -49.73 -9.94 -36.35
C THR A 575 -48.40 -9.37 -36.80
N ILE A 576 -47.63 -8.87 -35.87
CA ILE A 576 -46.26 -8.35 -36.05
C ILE A 576 -45.29 -9.35 -35.40
N ARG A 577 -44.24 -9.67 -36.14
CA ARG A 577 -43.20 -10.62 -35.68
C ARG A 577 -41.82 -10.01 -35.85
#